data_ed25ef777e3e3810c52087020d25649e
#
_entry.id   ed25ef777e3e3810c52087020d25649e
#
_cell.length_a   1.000
_cell.length_b   1.000
_cell.length_c   1.000
_cell.angle_alpha   90.00
_cell.angle_beta   90.00
_cell.angle_gamma   90.00
#
_symmetry.space_group_name_H-M   'P 1'
#
loop_
_entity.id
_entity.type
_entity.pdbx_description
1 polymer ?
#
loop_
_entity_poly.entity_id
_entity_poly.type
_entity_poly.pdbx_seq_one_letter_code
_entity_poly.pdbx_strand_id
1 'polypeptide(L)'
;MSLFLPDMYKKSIFDINYELLKKKGIKVLIFDFDNTLVEKERDIFTSDTKKLLNDLKKDFDIVIVTNIIGPNKVEKLHKCLDPLDISFINFSVKPSKKGYKKAMKMFCYDKSSFCAIGDQFLTDVLGAKRFGIFSILVDGISNNELAVTKFNRIIEKRVLKSIRKKYGFEKEKYYD
;
A
#
# COMPACT_ATOMS: atom_id res chain seq x y z
N MET A 1 16.38 1.87 -12.63
CA MET A 1 15.79 1.46 -11.35
C MET A 1 14.76 0.38 -11.60
N SER A 2 14.70 -0.69 -10.81
CA SER A 2 13.72 -1.77 -11.05
C SER A 2 12.30 -1.30 -10.69
N LEU A 3 11.33 -1.60 -11.57
CA LEU A 3 9.91 -1.32 -11.27
C LEU A 3 9.34 -2.18 -10.13
N PHE A 4 10.06 -3.21 -9.73
CA PHE A 4 9.63 -4.13 -8.66
C PHE A 4 10.40 -3.94 -7.35
N LEU A 5 11.43 -3.08 -7.32
CA LEU A 5 12.17 -2.81 -6.10
C LEU A 5 11.47 -1.66 -5.35
N PRO A 6 10.90 -1.90 -4.15
CA PRO A 6 10.33 -0.83 -3.35
C PRO A 6 11.41 0.15 -2.90
N ASP A 7 11.02 1.39 -2.61
CA ASP A 7 11.96 2.40 -2.08
C ASP A 7 12.28 2.13 -0.62
N MET A 8 11.34 1.47 0.09
CA MET A 8 11.47 1.07 1.49
C MET A 8 10.74 -0.25 1.70
N TYR A 9 11.27 -1.13 2.57
CA TYR A 9 10.62 -2.38 2.96
C TYR A 9 10.56 -2.51 4.46
N LYS A 10 9.39 -2.70 5.02
CA LYS A 10 9.12 -2.79 6.46
C LYS A 10 8.30 -4.03 6.81
N LYS A 11 8.40 -4.47 8.05
CA LYS A 11 7.63 -5.61 8.55
C LYS A 11 6.12 -5.31 8.57
N SER A 12 5.75 -4.11 8.98
CA SER A 12 4.36 -3.68 9.07
C SER A 12 4.23 -2.17 8.88
N ILE A 13 2.99 -1.68 8.77
CA ILE A 13 2.70 -0.26 8.76
C ILE A 13 3.16 0.45 10.04
N PHE A 14 3.28 -0.27 11.16
CA PHE A 14 3.71 0.27 12.45
C PHE A 14 5.23 0.49 12.53
N ASP A 15 6.01 -0.18 11.66
CA ASP A 15 7.48 -0.09 11.63
C ASP A 15 7.98 0.98 10.67
N ILE A 16 7.08 1.67 9.96
CA ILE A 16 7.44 2.76 9.05
C ILE A 16 7.86 4.00 9.83
N ASN A 17 9.02 4.55 9.47
CA ASN A 17 9.46 5.84 10.01
C ASN A 17 8.75 6.99 9.27
N TYR A 18 7.57 7.37 9.73
CA TYR A 18 6.76 8.44 9.12
C TYR A 18 7.41 9.81 9.22
N GLU A 19 8.22 10.07 10.25
CA GLU A 19 9.01 11.30 10.36
C GLU A 19 10.06 11.41 9.24
N LEU A 20 10.63 10.27 8.83
CA LEU A 20 11.52 10.23 7.67
C LEU A 20 10.77 10.55 6.38
N LEU A 21 9.54 10.06 6.21
CA LEU A 21 8.70 10.37 5.05
C LEU A 21 8.37 11.87 5.00
N LYS A 22 8.05 12.46 6.13
CA LYS A 22 7.79 13.90 6.27
C LYS A 22 9.02 14.72 5.88
N LYS A 23 10.20 14.32 6.35
CA LYS A 23 11.49 14.95 5.97
C LYS A 23 11.81 14.79 4.48
N LYS A 24 11.36 13.72 3.83
CA LYS A 24 11.46 13.51 2.38
C LYS A 24 10.44 14.34 1.57
N GLY A 25 9.56 15.10 2.22
CA GLY A 25 8.53 15.93 1.58
C GLY A 25 7.28 15.16 1.18
N ILE A 26 7.07 13.95 1.70
CA ILE A 26 5.82 13.21 1.52
C ILE A 26 4.71 13.93 2.29
N LYS A 27 3.58 14.13 1.64
CA LYS A 27 2.38 14.79 2.19
C LYS A 27 1.15 13.90 2.11
N VAL A 28 1.13 12.96 1.17
CA VAL A 28 -0.02 12.06 0.95
C VAL A 28 0.42 10.62 1.09
N LEU A 29 -0.26 9.88 1.98
CA LEU A 29 -0.11 8.44 2.14
C LEU A 29 -1.25 7.73 1.43
N ILE A 30 -0.90 6.87 0.48
CA ILE A 30 -1.84 6.00 -0.24
C ILE A 30 -1.66 4.59 0.31
N PHE A 31 -2.62 4.11 1.09
CA PHE A 31 -2.58 2.74 1.59
C PHE A 31 -3.38 1.80 0.70
N ASP A 32 -2.90 0.57 0.54
CA ASP A 32 -3.76 -0.55 0.22
C ASP A 32 -4.61 -0.93 1.44
N PHE A 33 -5.70 -1.67 1.23
CA PHE A 33 -6.65 -2.01 2.28
C PHE A 33 -6.46 -3.43 2.80
N ASP A 34 -6.76 -4.43 1.95
CA ASP A 34 -6.76 -5.84 2.35
C ASP A 34 -5.34 -6.33 2.63
N ASN A 35 -5.13 -6.97 3.76
CA ASN A 35 -3.87 -7.52 4.21
C ASN A 35 -2.75 -6.48 4.48
N THR A 36 -3.05 -5.19 4.31
CA THR A 36 -2.16 -4.07 4.64
C THR A 36 -2.66 -3.32 5.89
N LEU A 37 -3.92 -2.88 5.90
CA LEU A 37 -4.56 -2.17 7.01
C LEU A 37 -5.49 -3.05 7.83
N VAL A 38 -6.10 -4.05 7.18
CA VAL A 38 -7.04 -4.97 7.79
C VAL A 38 -6.73 -6.39 7.31
N GLU A 39 -6.81 -7.35 8.21
CA GLU A 39 -6.75 -8.76 7.86
C GLU A 39 -7.90 -9.12 6.92
N LYS A 40 -7.64 -9.90 5.90
CA LYS A 40 -8.58 -10.14 4.81
C LYS A 40 -9.94 -10.68 5.28
N GLU A 41 -9.92 -11.46 6.36
CA GLU A 41 -11.11 -12.10 6.93
C GLU A 41 -11.81 -11.27 8.01
N ARG A 42 -11.21 -10.13 8.41
CA ARG A 42 -11.79 -9.21 9.38
C ARG A 42 -12.53 -8.07 8.69
N ASP A 43 -13.64 -7.64 9.29
CA ASP A 43 -14.49 -6.55 8.76
C ASP A 43 -14.19 -5.18 9.36
N ILE A 44 -13.31 -5.11 10.36
CA ILE A 44 -13.00 -3.88 11.08
C ILE A 44 -11.50 -3.73 11.34
N PHE A 45 -11.05 -2.50 11.44
CA PHE A 45 -9.70 -2.18 11.91
C PHE A 45 -9.49 -2.55 13.37
N THR A 46 -8.27 -2.93 13.72
CA THR A 46 -7.83 -3.02 15.12
C THR A 46 -7.80 -1.62 15.76
N SER A 47 -7.81 -1.56 17.10
CA SER A 47 -7.62 -0.31 17.85
C SER A 47 -6.32 0.40 17.46
N ASP A 48 -5.26 -0.38 17.28
CA ASP A 48 -3.93 0.15 16.95
C ASP A 48 -3.89 0.73 15.54
N THR A 49 -4.52 0.07 14.55
CA THR A 49 -4.65 0.60 13.20
C THR A 49 -5.44 1.91 13.19
N LYS A 50 -6.56 1.98 13.92
CA LYS A 50 -7.37 3.21 14.04
C LYS A 50 -6.55 4.34 14.66
N LYS A 51 -5.83 4.06 15.75
CA LYS A 51 -4.98 5.02 16.43
C LYS A 51 -3.89 5.54 15.50
N LEU A 52 -3.16 4.64 14.82
CA LEU A 52 -2.13 5.02 13.86
C LEU A 52 -2.67 5.94 12.77
N LEU A 53 -3.79 5.57 12.12
CA LEU A 53 -4.37 6.39 11.05
C LEU A 53 -4.80 7.78 11.56
N ASN A 54 -5.40 7.87 12.75
CA ASN A 54 -5.76 9.15 13.37
C ASN A 54 -4.52 10.01 13.70
N ASP A 55 -3.45 9.39 14.16
CA ASP A 55 -2.21 10.12 14.43
C ASP A 55 -1.56 10.61 13.14
N LEU A 56 -1.54 9.79 12.10
CA LEU A 56 -0.99 10.16 10.79
C LEU A 56 -1.75 11.28 10.10
N LYS A 57 -3.07 11.36 10.27
CA LYS A 57 -3.91 12.45 9.72
C LYS A 57 -3.51 13.85 10.23
N LYS A 58 -2.77 13.96 11.30
CA LYS A 58 -2.27 15.25 11.81
C LYS A 58 -1.18 15.85 10.91
N ASP A 59 -0.45 14.99 10.19
CA ASP A 59 0.72 15.38 9.39
C ASP A 59 0.59 15.04 7.90
N PHE A 60 -0.33 14.13 7.54
CA PHE A 60 -0.48 13.62 6.18
C PHE A 60 -1.94 13.59 5.75
N ASP A 61 -2.18 13.86 4.50
CA ASP A 61 -3.42 13.45 3.83
C ASP A 61 -3.39 11.93 3.61
N ILE A 62 -4.51 11.25 3.84
CA ILE A 62 -4.61 9.81 3.69
C ILE A 62 -5.71 9.44 2.71
N VAL A 63 -5.41 8.53 1.78
CA VAL A 63 -6.40 7.93 0.88
C VAL A 63 -6.14 6.44 0.71
N ILE A 64 -7.20 5.67 0.62
CA ILE A 64 -7.11 4.23 0.34
C ILE A 64 -7.27 3.98 -1.15
N VAL A 65 -6.37 3.19 -1.74
CA VAL A 65 -6.46 2.76 -3.15
C VAL A 65 -6.43 1.24 -3.21
N THR A 66 -7.58 0.63 -3.48
CA THR A 66 -7.74 -0.82 -3.43
C THR A 66 -8.37 -1.40 -4.69
N ASN A 67 -8.16 -2.70 -4.93
CA ASN A 67 -8.78 -3.46 -6.02
C ASN A 67 -10.13 -4.09 -5.63
N ILE A 68 -10.66 -3.74 -4.46
CA ILE A 68 -11.94 -4.25 -3.97
C ILE A 68 -13.07 -3.96 -4.95
N ILE A 69 -13.91 -4.98 -5.18
CA ILE A 69 -15.09 -4.94 -6.06
C ILE A 69 -16.25 -5.65 -5.34
N GLY A 70 -17.45 -5.17 -5.59
CA GLY A 70 -18.70 -5.75 -5.08
C GLY A 70 -19.25 -5.05 -3.84
N PRO A 71 -20.60 -5.05 -3.69
CA PRO A 71 -21.29 -4.23 -2.68
C PRO A 71 -20.87 -4.57 -1.25
N ASN A 72 -20.85 -5.85 -0.89
CA ASN A 72 -20.51 -6.28 0.48
C ASN A 72 -19.07 -5.87 0.90
N LYS A 73 -18.13 -5.92 -0.05
CA LYS A 73 -16.74 -5.50 0.23
C LYS A 73 -16.59 -3.98 0.27
N VAL A 74 -17.39 -3.26 -0.52
CA VAL A 74 -17.43 -1.79 -0.45
C VAL A 74 -18.07 -1.34 0.85
N GLU A 75 -19.08 -2.03 1.34
CA GLU A 75 -19.65 -1.78 2.67
C GLU A 75 -18.61 -1.94 3.79
N LYS A 76 -17.73 -2.94 3.69
CA LYS A 76 -16.59 -3.10 4.61
C LYS A 76 -15.68 -1.87 4.60
N LEU A 77 -15.39 -1.29 3.42
CA LEU A 77 -14.61 -0.05 3.32
C LEU A 77 -15.30 1.09 4.07
N HIS A 78 -16.60 1.28 3.86
CA HIS A 78 -17.37 2.31 4.57
C HIS A 78 -17.34 2.10 6.09
N LYS A 79 -17.59 0.88 6.58
CA LYS A 79 -17.54 0.56 8.01
C LYS A 79 -16.20 0.90 8.67
N CYS A 80 -15.10 0.72 7.93
CA CYS A 80 -13.75 0.99 8.43
C CYS A 80 -13.37 2.47 8.34
N LEU A 81 -13.70 3.14 7.24
CA LEU A 81 -13.09 4.41 6.82
C LEU A 81 -13.95 5.63 7.14
N ASP A 82 -15.28 5.52 7.05
CA ASP A 82 -16.18 6.65 7.32
C ASP A 82 -16.02 7.17 8.77
N PRO A 83 -15.89 6.31 9.81
CA PRO A 83 -15.65 6.80 11.17
C PRO A 83 -14.33 7.56 11.35
N LEU A 84 -13.39 7.39 10.44
CA LEU A 84 -12.09 8.07 10.44
C LEU A 84 -12.05 9.24 9.45
N ASP A 85 -13.12 9.47 8.70
CA ASP A 85 -13.16 10.48 7.63
C ASP A 85 -11.96 10.30 6.66
N ILE A 86 -11.77 9.06 6.16
CA ILE A 86 -10.74 8.71 5.19
C ILE A 86 -11.41 8.31 3.90
N SER A 87 -11.09 9.04 2.83
CA SER A 87 -11.57 8.74 1.48
C SER A 87 -10.93 7.48 0.90
N PHE A 88 -11.66 6.80 0.00
CA PHE A 88 -11.12 5.64 -0.70
C PHE A 88 -11.46 5.61 -2.19
N ILE A 89 -10.65 4.91 -2.94
CA ILE A 89 -10.79 4.61 -4.37
C ILE A 89 -10.81 3.09 -4.52
N ASN A 90 -11.98 2.52 -4.69
CA ASN A 90 -12.16 1.12 -5.00
C ASN A 90 -12.01 0.86 -6.49
N PHE A 91 -11.96 -0.42 -6.90
CA PHE A 91 -11.80 -0.82 -8.29
C PHE A 91 -10.68 -0.04 -9.01
N SER A 92 -9.56 0.10 -8.34
CA SER A 92 -8.41 0.87 -8.85
C SER A 92 -7.67 0.17 -9.98
N VAL A 93 -7.88 -1.16 -10.13
CA VAL A 93 -7.23 -2.02 -11.15
C VAL A 93 -5.70 -1.93 -11.06
N LYS A 94 -5.13 -1.92 -9.83
CA LYS A 94 -3.67 -1.97 -9.65
C LYS A 94 -3.11 -3.24 -10.32
N PRO A 95 -1.98 -3.17 -11.02
CA PRO A 95 -0.97 -2.11 -11.10
C PRO A 95 -1.21 -1.03 -12.18
N SER A 96 -2.47 -0.81 -12.59
CA SER A 96 -2.83 0.31 -13.46
C SER A 96 -2.60 1.65 -12.74
N LYS A 97 -2.29 2.68 -13.52
CA LYS A 97 -2.11 4.04 -12.99
C LYS A 97 -3.44 4.74 -12.60
N LYS A 98 -4.61 4.12 -12.89
CA LYS A 98 -5.93 4.77 -12.75
C LYS A 98 -6.23 5.20 -11.31
N GLY A 99 -6.03 4.29 -10.33
CA GLY A 99 -6.25 4.61 -8.92
C GLY A 99 -5.37 5.75 -8.43
N TYR A 100 -4.06 5.67 -8.71
CA TYR A 100 -3.10 6.71 -8.34
C TYR A 100 -3.39 8.07 -9.00
N LYS A 101 -3.83 8.07 -10.27
CA LYS A 101 -4.27 9.31 -10.95
C LYS A 101 -5.50 9.92 -10.27
N LYS A 102 -6.46 9.10 -9.82
CA LYS A 102 -7.61 9.58 -9.07
C LYS A 102 -7.18 10.16 -7.72
N ALA A 103 -6.34 9.46 -6.97
CA ALA A 103 -5.80 9.93 -5.70
C ALA A 103 -5.05 11.28 -5.87
N MET A 104 -4.20 11.40 -6.89
CA MET A 104 -3.48 12.65 -7.15
C MET A 104 -4.41 13.84 -7.46
N LYS A 105 -5.58 13.60 -8.09
CA LYS A 105 -6.56 14.66 -8.36
C LYS A 105 -7.33 15.14 -7.12
N MET A 106 -7.31 14.38 -6.04
CA MET A 106 -7.95 14.76 -4.77
C MET A 106 -7.11 15.77 -3.99
N PHE A 107 -5.81 15.80 -4.25
CA PHE A 107 -4.87 16.64 -3.52
C PHE A 107 -4.02 17.47 -4.48
N CYS A 108 -3.78 18.74 -4.16
CA CYS A 108 -3.04 19.68 -5.00
C CYS A 108 -1.53 19.60 -4.74
N TYR A 109 -0.93 18.39 -4.87
CA TYR A 109 0.51 18.18 -4.68
C TYR A 109 1.16 17.50 -5.89
N ASP A 110 2.46 17.70 -6.03
CA ASP A 110 3.27 17.00 -7.01
C ASP A 110 3.45 15.52 -6.67
N LYS A 111 3.74 14.69 -7.66
CA LYS A 111 3.94 13.25 -7.48
C LYS A 111 4.98 12.88 -6.42
N SER A 112 6.03 13.70 -6.29
CA SER A 112 7.08 13.51 -5.29
C SER A 112 6.57 13.56 -3.84
N SER A 113 5.40 14.16 -3.62
CA SER A 113 4.75 14.24 -2.32
C SER A 113 3.87 13.03 -1.98
N PHE A 114 3.77 12.03 -2.87
CA PHE A 114 2.93 10.86 -2.67
C PHE A 114 3.75 9.62 -2.34
N CYS A 115 3.26 8.83 -1.38
CA CYS A 115 3.83 7.55 -1.00
C CYS A 115 2.75 6.47 -1.03
N ALA A 116 2.97 5.38 -1.77
CA ALA A 116 2.10 4.20 -1.75
C ALA A 116 2.66 3.13 -0.81
N ILE A 117 1.79 2.54 0.00
CA ILE A 117 2.09 1.55 1.03
C ILE A 117 1.18 0.35 0.80
N GLY A 118 1.73 -0.84 0.63
CA GLY A 118 0.97 -2.06 0.40
C GLY A 118 1.81 -3.32 0.54
N ASP A 119 1.14 -4.49 0.52
CA ASP A 119 1.75 -5.79 0.79
C ASP A 119 2.18 -6.56 -0.48
N GLN A 120 1.82 -6.08 -1.67
CA GLN A 120 2.01 -6.84 -2.90
C GLN A 120 2.96 -6.18 -3.89
N PHE A 121 3.97 -6.95 -4.35
CA PHE A 121 4.90 -6.50 -5.41
C PHE A 121 4.21 -6.17 -6.72
N LEU A 122 3.25 -7.01 -7.15
CA LEU A 122 2.65 -6.92 -8.48
C LEU A 122 1.58 -5.83 -8.60
N THR A 123 0.96 -5.45 -7.50
CA THR A 123 -0.10 -4.43 -7.51
C THR A 123 0.38 -3.11 -6.94
N ASP A 124 0.95 -3.12 -5.75
CA ASP A 124 1.28 -1.89 -5.02
C ASP A 124 2.63 -1.32 -5.45
N VAL A 125 3.71 -2.11 -5.32
CA VAL A 125 5.05 -1.64 -5.70
C VAL A 125 5.13 -1.33 -7.18
N LEU A 126 4.75 -2.28 -8.05
CA LEU A 126 4.75 -2.06 -9.51
C LEU A 126 3.85 -0.90 -9.91
N GLY A 127 2.67 -0.79 -9.31
CA GLY A 127 1.72 0.30 -9.60
C GLY A 127 2.29 1.67 -9.24
N ALA A 128 2.84 1.82 -8.03
CA ALA A 128 3.48 3.03 -7.55
C ALA A 128 4.68 3.42 -8.42
N LYS A 129 5.59 2.48 -8.69
CA LYS A 129 6.77 2.70 -9.54
C LYS A 129 6.40 3.09 -10.97
N ARG A 130 5.40 2.45 -11.57
CA ARG A 130 4.89 2.83 -12.89
C ARG A 130 4.26 4.21 -12.91
N PHE A 131 3.65 4.61 -11.80
CA PHE A 131 3.07 5.94 -11.66
C PHE A 131 4.14 7.00 -11.36
N GLY A 132 5.26 6.62 -10.76
CA GLY A 132 6.41 7.48 -10.42
C GLY A 132 6.26 8.16 -9.06
N ILE A 133 5.73 7.42 -8.07
CA ILE A 133 5.63 7.86 -6.67
C ILE A 133 6.47 6.95 -5.77
N PHE A 134 6.77 7.40 -4.56
CA PHE A 134 7.48 6.62 -3.55
C PHE A 134 6.68 5.38 -3.18
N SER A 135 7.36 4.26 -2.95
CA SER A 135 6.73 2.97 -2.69
C SER A 135 7.30 2.29 -1.47
N ILE A 136 6.43 1.89 -0.55
CA ILE A 136 6.78 1.10 0.62
C ILE A 136 6.09 -0.25 0.50
N LEU A 137 6.88 -1.32 0.57
CA LEU A 137 6.37 -2.66 0.76
C LEU A 137 6.29 -2.95 2.25
N VAL A 138 5.20 -3.55 2.69
CA VAL A 138 5.08 -4.14 4.02
C VAL A 138 4.78 -5.62 3.90
N ASP A 139 5.06 -6.41 4.94
CA ASP A 139 4.58 -7.78 4.99
C ASP A 139 3.07 -7.79 5.23
N GLY A 140 2.37 -8.71 4.61
CA GLY A 140 0.94 -8.88 4.82
C GLY A 140 0.62 -9.30 6.25
N ILE A 141 -0.48 -8.79 6.80
CA ILE A 141 -0.94 -9.09 8.17
C ILE A 141 -1.16 -10.59 8.36
N SER A 142 -1.73 -11.26 7.36
CA SER A 142 -1.92 -12.70 7.36
C SER A 142 -1.11 -13.38 6.26
N ASN A 143 -0.50 -14.51 6.61
CA ASN A 143 0.21 -15.37 5.65
C ASN A 143 -0.74 -16.23 4.80
N ASN A 144 -2.04 -15.91 4.77
CA ASN A 144 -3.03 -16.67 4.01
C ASN A 144 -2.75 -16.56 2.51
N GLU A 145 -1.87 -17.47 2.05
CA GLU A 145 -1.44 -17.61 0.66
C GLU A 145 -2.58 -17.96 -0.33
N LEU A 146 -3.80 -18.21 0.18
CA LEU A 146 -4.94 -18.69 -0.60
C LEU A 146 -5.49 -17.66 -1.60
N ALA A 147 -5.13 -16.40 -1.47
CA ALA A 147 -5.67 -15.32 -2.31
C ALA A 147 -4.82 -14.98 -3.53
N VAL A 148 -3.60 -15.50 -3.60
CA VAL A 148 -2.74 -15.29 -4.77
C VAL A 148 -2.98 -16.45 -5.73
N THR A 149 -3.53 -16.17 -6.91
CA THR A 149 -3.70 -17.20 -7.94
C THR A 149 -2.35 -17.87 -8.22
N LYS A 150 -2.35 -19.18 -8.58
CA LYS A 150 -1.12 -19.93 -8.92
C LYS A 150 -0.25 -19.16 -9.94
N PHE A 151 -0.87 -18.42 -10.82
CA PHE A 151 -0.21 -17.59 -11.82
C PHE A 151 0.57 -16.42 -11.19
N ASN A 152 -0.05 -15.69 -10.26
CA ASN A 152 0.62 -14.59 -9.56
C ASN A 152 1.82 -15.08 -8.75
N ARG A 153 1.73 -16.27 -8.13
CA ARG A 153 2.86 -16.90 -7.41
C ARG A 153 4.07 -17.16 -8.32
N ILE A 154 3.83 -17.62 -9.54
CA ILE A 154 4.92 -17.88 -10.50
C ILE A 154 5.61 -16.57 -10.89
N ILE A 155 4.81 -15.53 -11.17
CA ILE A 155 5.35 -14.21 -11.52
C ILE A 155 6.11 -13.63 -10.32
N GLU A 156 5.53 -13.67 -9.13
CA GLU A 156 6.15 -13.15 -7.91
C GLU A 156 7.47 -13.85 -7.61
N LYS A 157 7.55 -15.18 -7.69
CA LYS A 157 8.81 -15.93 -7.55
C LYS A 157 9.86 -15.51 -8.56
N ARG A 158 9.49 -15.27 -9.83
CA ARG A 158 10.42 -14.79 -10.87
C ARG A 158 10.90 -13.36 -10.58
N VAL A 159 9.99 -12.49 -10.16
CA VAL A 159 10.31 -11.11 -9.75
C VAL A 159 11.29 -11.12 -8.57
N LEU A 160 10.97 -11.84 -7.50
CA LEU A 160 11.84 -11.98 -6.32
C LEU A 160 13.23 -12.50 -6.70
N LYS A 161 13.30 -13.55 -7.52
CA LYS A 161 14.59 -14.07 -8.01
C LYS A 161 15.39 -13.01 -8.80
N SER A 162 14.71 -12.22 -9.62
CA SER A 162 15.35 -11.17 -10.43
C SER A 162 15.87 -10.01 -9.56
N ILE A 163 15.05 -9.50 -8.63
CA ILE A 163 15.44 -8.38 -7.76
C ILE A 163 16.50 -8.81 -6.73
N ARG A 164 16.45 -10.07 -6.25
CA ARG A 164 17.49 -10.65 -5.39
C ARG A 164 18.84 -10.68 -6.12
N LYS A 165 18.87 -11.22 -7.34
CA LYS A 165 20.11 -11.33 -8.12
C LYS A 165 20.71 -9.97 -8.45
N LYS A 166 19.87 -8.98 -8.77
CA LYS A 166 20.33 -7.68 -9.30
C LYS A 166 20.55 -6.63 -8.23
N TYR A 167 19.78 -6.68 -7.14
CA TYR A 167 19.75 -5.62 -6.12
C TYR A 167 19.98 -6.14 -4.70
N GLY A 168 20.21 -7.45 -4.51
CA GLY A 168 20.39 -8.04 -3.19
C GLY A 168 19.14 -8.05 -2.32
N PHE A 169 17.94 -7.84 -2.92
CA PHE A 169 16.70 -7.85 -2.16
C PHE A 169 16.42 -9.24 -1.56
N GLU A 170 16.15 -9.28 -0.28
CA GLU A 170 15.74 -10.51 0.42
C GLU A 170 14.49 -10.22 1.26
N LYS A 171 13.54 -11.18 1.27
CA LYS A 171 12.41 -11.12 2.20
C LYS A 171 12.93 -11.07 3.64
N GLU A 172 12.21 -10.35 4.51
CA GLU A 172 12.52 -10.16 5.93
C GLU A 172 13.82 -9.37 6.22
N LYS A 173 14.55 -8.93 5.19
CA LYS A 173 15.61 -7.93 5.34
C LYS A 173 15.04 -6.54 5.07
N TYR A 174 14.54 -5.90 6.10
CA TYR A 174 13.89 -4.60 6.05
C TYR A 174 14.91 -3.47 5.86
N TYR A 175 14.50 -2.40 5.15
CA TYR A 175 15.33 -1.21 4.91
C TYR A 175 14.48 0.06 4.74
N ASP A 176 15.14 1.22 4.90
CA ASP A 176 14.61 2.56 4.67
C ASP A 176 14.93 3.07 3.26
#